data_c2171f1f2667cf15b03928b363b97d2e
#
_entry.id   c2171f1f2667cf15b03928b363b97d2e
#
_cell.length_a   1.000
_cell.length_b   1.000
_cell.length_c   1.000
_cell.angle_alpha   90.00
_cell.angle_beta   90.00
_cell.angle_gamma   90.00
#
_symmetry.space_group_name_H-M   'P 1'
#
loop_
_entity.id
_entity.type
_entity.pdbx_description
1 polymer ?
#
loop_
_entity_poly.entity_id
_entity_poly.type
_entity_poly.pdbx_seq_one_letter_code
_entity_poly.pdbx_strand_id
1 'polypeptide(L)'
;MSIFAGLCAIFGCSAKGFVSVDADEFAREIAKPKVQIVDVRTADEYADGHIPHAVNIDVLSSDFAKKFSKLDKKHTVALYCRSGRRSKNAAAQAVKMGYKVVELDGGVLSWRGGLER
;
A
#
# COMPACT_ATOMS: atom_id res chain seq x y z
N MET A 1 -12.30 14.48 11.95
CA MET A 1 -11.06 14.52 12.48
C MET A 1 -10.14 15.53 11.94
N SER A 2 -10.03 16.57 12.67
CA SER A 2 -9.22 17.69 12.27
C SER A 2 -7.73 17.34 12.20
N ILE A 3 -7.26 16.46 13.05
CA ILE A 3 -5.86 16.06 13.02
C ILE A 3 -5.52 15.36 11.72
N PHE A 4 -6.38 14.48 11.28
CA PHE A 4 -6.16 13.77 10.04
C PHE A 4 -6.23 14.73 8.85
N ALA A 5 -7.18 15.64 8.85
CA ALA A 5 -7.30 16.61 7.80
C ALA A 5 -6.07 17.52 7.74
N GLY A 6 -5.56 17.93 8.90
CA GLY A 6 -4.35 18.72 8.96
C GLY A 6 -3.15 17.96 8.43
N LEU A 7 -3.08 16.68 8.75
CA LEU A 7 -2.00 15.83 8.26
C LEU A 7 -2.05 15.70 6.75
N CYS A 8 -3.24 15.52 6.20
CA CYS A 8 -3.40 15.47 4.76
C CYS A 8 -2.92 16.75 4.10
N ALA A 9 -3.26 17.88 4.67
CA ALA A 9 -2.83 19.16 4.12
C ALA A 9 -1.31 19.29 4.15
N ILE A 10 -0.67 18.84 5.22
CA ILE A 10 0.77 18.92 5.38
C ILE A 10 1.50 18.02 4.39
N PHE A 11 0.99 16.80 4.21
CA PHE A 11 1.68 15.83 3.36
C PHE A 11 1.13 15.77 1.94
N GLY A 12 0.32 16.73 1.55
CA GLY A 12 -0.20 16.75 0.19
C GLY A 12 -1.15 15.60 -0.10
N CYS A 13 -2.04 15.32 0.85
CA CYS A 13 -3.04 14.27 0.67
C CYS A 13 -3.73 14.42 -0.66
N SER A 14 -3.78 13.36 -1.42
CA SER A 14 -4.36 13.37 -2.75
C SER A 14 -5.87 13.49 -2.68
N ALA A 15 -6.46 14.09 -3.72
CA ALA A 15 -7.91 14.12 -3.86
C ALA A 15 -8.49 12.72 -3.96
N LYS A 16 -7.68 11.72 -4.25
CA LYS A 16 -8.11 10.33 -4.32
C LYS A 16 -8.24 9.67 -2.95
N GLY A 17 -7.82 10.34 -1.88
CA GLY A 17 -8.01 9.85 -0.53
C GLY A 17 -6.92 8.97 0.01
N PHE A 18 -5.85 8.72 -0.73
CA PHE A 18 -4.68 8.01 -0.23
C PHE A 18 -3.44 8.87 -0.39
N VAL A 19 -2.37 8.49 0.31
CA VAL A 19 -1.11 9.22 0.26
C VAL A 19 -0.08 8.39 -0.49
N SER A 20 0.57 8.98 -1.49
CA SER A 20 1.70 8.36 -2.18
C SER A 20 2.98 8.91 -1.60
N VAL A 21 3.90 8.03 -1.23
CA VAL A 21 5.13 8.41 -0.56
C VAL A 21 6.33 7.78 -1.24
N ASP A 22 7.51 8.35 -1.03
CA ASP A 22 8.74 7.75 -1.57
C ASP A 22 9.19 6.56 -0.72
N ALA A 23 10.27 5.92 -1.16
CA ALA A 23 10.74 4.70 -0.50
C ALA A 23 11.15 4.94 0.95
N ASP A 24 11.79 6.06 1.24
CA ASP A 24 12.23 6.35 2.60
C ASP A 24 11.04 6.54 3.54
N GLU A 25 10.02 7.27 3.08
CA GLU A 25 8.82 7.46 3.89
C GLU A 25 8.04 6.16 4.01
N PHE A 26 7.98 5.36 2.93
CA PHE A 26 7.32 4.08 2.99
C PHE A 26 7.98 3.16 4.03
N ALA A 27 9.31 3.17 4.06
CA ALA A 27 10.03 2.38 5.08
C ALA A 27 9.65 2.81 6.49
N ARG A 28 9.50 4.11 6.72
CA ARG A 28 9.07 4.61 8.03
C ARG A 28 7.65 4.19 8.36
N GLU A 29 6.76 4.22 7.36
CA GLU A 29 5.36 3.84 7.59
C GLU A 29 5.23 2.37 7.95
N ILE A 30 5.91 1.48 7.22
CA ILE A 30 5.76 0.06 7.46
C ILE A 30 6.46 -0.40 8.73
N ALA A 31 7.33 0.42 9.30
CA ALA A 31 7.96 0.12 10.59
C ALA A 31 7.01 0.38 11.76
N LYS A 32 5.93 1.09 11.56
CA LYS A 32 4.96 1.37 12.62
C LYS A 32 4.19 0.11 13.00
N PRO A 33 3.78 -0.01 14.29
CA PRO A 33 3.04 -1.20 14.71
C PRO A 33 1.72 -1.33 13.95
N LYS A 34 1.35 -2.57 13.66
CA LYS A 34 0.04 -2.94 13.10
C LYS A 34 -0.23 -2.46 11.68
N VAL A 35 0.74 -1.87 11.00
CA VAL A 35 0.58 -1.52 9.60
C VAL A 35 0.55 -2.82 8.79
N GLN A 36 -0.43 -2.93 7.91
CA GLN A 36 -0.61 -4.10 7.06
C GLN A 36 0.05 -3.84 5.72
N ILE A 37 1.05 -4.64 5.36
CA ILE A 37 1.82 -4.44 4.14
C ILE A 37 1.26 -5.35 3.06
N VAL A 38 0.88 -4.78 1.91
CA VAL A 38 0.25 -5.53 0.84
C VAL A 38 0.99 -5.32 -0.48
N ASP A 39 1.40 -6.43 -1.09
CA ASP A 39 1.97 -6.45 -2.43
C ASP A 39 0.83 -6.74 -3.39
N VAL A 40 0.49 -5.77 -4.25
CA VAL A 40 -0.66 -5.94 -5.16
C VAL A 40 -0.25 -6.43 -6.54
N ARG A 41 0.99 -6.96 -6.66
CA ARG A 41 1.48 -7.55 -7.90
C ARG A 41 0.92 -8.96 -8.08
N THR A 42 1.28 -9.59 -9.20
CA THR A 42 0.91 -10.98 -9.43
C THR A 42 1.64 -11.91 -8.46
N ALA A 43 1.12 -13.12 -8.32
CA ALA A 43 1.74 -14.13 -7.45
C ALA A 43 3.16 -14.46 -7.88
N ASP A 44 3.42 -14.51 -9.19
CA ASP A 44 4.79 -14.80 -9.68
C ASP A 44 5.77 -13.69 -9.34
N GLU A 45 5.35 -12.43 -9.48
CA GLU A 45 6.20 -11.32 -9.09
C GLU A 45 6.51 -11.35 -7.59
N TYR A 46 5.49 -11.62 -6.79
CA TYR A 46 5.65 -11.72 -5.34
C TYR A 46 6.64 -12.83 -4.97
N ALA A 47 6.52 -13.98 -5.62
CA ALA A 47 7.40 -15.11 -5.34
C ALA A 47 8.86 -14.82 -5.68
N ASP A 48 9.11 -13.97 -6.67
CA ASP A 48 10.47 -13.59 -7.06
C ASP A 48 11.15 -12.69 -6.05
N GLY A 49 10.40 -12.11 -5.14
CA GLY A 49 10.94 -11.24 -4.10
C GLY A 49 9.93 -10.18 -3.73
N HIS A 50 9.72 -10.00 -2.43
CA HIS A 50 8.76 -9.03 -1.91
C HIS A 50 9.29 -8.38 -0.64
N ILE A 51 8.73 -7.25 -0.28
CA ILE A 51 9.09 -6.56 0.96
C ILE A 51 8.71 -7.47 2.12
N PRO A 52 9.61 -7.65 3.11
CA PRO A 52 9.33 -8.54 4.24
C PRO A 52 7.98 -8.24 4.90
N HIS A 53 7.28 -9.29 5.26
CA HIS A 53 5.96 -9.28 5.91
C HIS A 53 4.82 -8.87 5.00
N ALA A 54 5.06 -8.57 3.73
CA ALA A 54 3.97 -8.24 2.81
C ALA A 54 3.13 -9.47 2.51
N VAL A 55 1.82 -9.29 2.45
CA VAL A 55 0.93 -10.31 1.92
C VAL A 55 0.61 -9.98 0.47
N ASN A 56 0.35 -10.99 -0.34
CA ASN A 56 0.09 -10.79 -1.76
C ASN A 56 -1.40 -10.79 -2.03
N ILE A 57 -1.90 -9.70 -2.58
CA ILE A 57 -3.29 -9.62 -3.06
C ILE A 57 -3.24 -8.93 -4.43
N ASP A 58 -3.32 -9.73 -5.48
CA ASP A 58 -3.15 -9.27 -6.86
C ASP A 58 -4.32 -8.37 -7.29
N VAL A 59 -4.03 -7.12 -7.60
CA VAL A 59 -5.07 -6.17 -7.99
C VAL A 59 -5.72 -6.52 -9.33
N LEU A 60 -5.05 -7.32 -10.15
CA LEU A 60 -5.60 -7.73 -11.44
C LEU A 60 -6.55 -8.93 -11.31
N SER A 61 -6.60 -9.54 -10.13
CA SER A 61 -7.45 -10.70 -9.91
C SER A 61 -8.90 -10.29 -9.71
N SER A 62 -9.82 -11.09 -10.22
CA SER A 62 -11.25 -10.82 -10.08
C SER A 62 -11.71 -10.88 -8.62
N ASP A 63 -10.95 -11.53 -7.74
CA ASP A 63 -11.30 -11.63 -6.32
C ASP A 63 -10.52 -10.65 -5.44
N PHE A 64 -9.93 -9.61 -6.04
CA PHE A 64 -9.15 -8.64 -5.29
C PHE A 64 -9.94 -8.03 -4.13
N ALA A 65 -11.13 -7.53 -4.40
CA ALA A 65 -11.93 -6.86 -3.36
C ALA A 65 -12.29 -7.84 -2.23
N LYS A 66 -12.63 -9.06 -2.58
CA LYS A 66 -12.97 -10.07 -1.58
C LYS A 66 -11.80 -10.37 -0.66
N LYS A 67 -10.63 -10.60 -1.24
CA LYS A 67 -9.42 -10.87 -0.44
C LYS A 67 -9.00 -9.67 0.37
N PHE A 68 -9.05 -8.48 -0.23
CA PHE A 68 -8.65 -7.26 0.45
C PHE A 68 -9.56 -6.96 1.64
N SER A 69 -10.84 -7.30 1.54
CA SER A 69 -11.80 -7.04 2.60
C SER A 69 -11.51 -7.80 3.90
N LYS A 70 -10.60 -8.77 3.86
CA LYS A 70 -10.19 -9.50 5.06
C LYS A 70 -9.19 -8.73 5.91
N LEU A 71 -8.63 -7.64 5.39
CA LEU A 71 -7.71 -6.80 6.16
C LEU A 71 -8.48 -6.00 7.19
N ASP A 72 -7.78 -5.61 8.27
CA ASP A 72 -8.38 -4.88 9.37
C ASP A 72 -8.50 -3.40 9.01
N LYS A 73 -9.71 -2.88 8.99
CA LYS A 73 -9.96 -1.46 8.66
C LYS A 73 -9.51 -0.50 9.74
N LYS A 74 -9.19 -1.00 10.92
CA LYS A 74 -8.69 -0.17 12.02
C LYS A 74 -7.23 0.19 11.86
N HIS A 75 -6.52 -0.47 10.96
CA HIS A 75 -5.08 -0.27 10.82
C HIS A 75 -4.74 0.14 9.41
N THR A 76 -3.73 1.00 9.29
CA THR A 76 -3.27 1.49 7.99
C THR A 76 -2.82 0.34 7.09
N VAL A 77 -3.17 0.44 5.82
CA VAL A 77 -2.67 -0.46 4.78
C VAL A 77 -1.58 0.27 4.01
N ALA A 78 -0.41 -0.33 3.93
CA ALA A 78 0.69 0.19 3.12
C ALA A 78 0.86 -0.76 1.94
N LEU A 79 0.61 -0.27 0.73
CA LEU A 79 0.62 -1.16 -0.43
C LEU A 79 1.55 -0.68 -1.53
N TYR A 80 1.97 -1.60 -2.36
CA TYR A 80 2.89 -1.30 -3.45
C TYR A 80 2.72 -2.28 -4.60
N CYS A 81 3.19 -1.86 -5.77
CA CYS A 81 3.30 -2.76 -6.91
C CYS A 81 4.74 -2.69 -7.45
N ARG A 82 4.94 -2.92 -8.74
CA ARG A 82 6.29 -2.91 -9.32
C ARG A 82 6.81 -1.48 -9.49
N SER A 83 6.05 -0.61 -10.17
CA SER A 83 6.50 0.73 -10.53
C SER A 83 5.61 1.85 -10.03
N GLY A 84 4.51 1.52 -9.34
CA GLY A 84 3.58 2.51 -8.79
C GLY A 84 2.30 2.69 -9.57
N ARG A 85 2.14 1.99 -10.68
CA ARG A 85 0.96 2.18 -11.53
C ARG A 85 -0.25 1.39 -11.04
N ARG A 86 -0.09 0.08 -10.87
CA ARG A 86 -1.18 -0.78 -10.37
C ARG A 86 -1.55 -0.43 -8.94
N SER A 87 -0.56 -0.01 -8.14
CA SER A 87 -0.80 0.30 -6.74
C SER A 87 -1.72 1.51 -6.56
N LYS A 88 -1.68 2.47 -7.47
CA LYS A 88 -2.59 3.62 -7.37
C LYS A 88 -4.04 3.22 -7.62
N ASN A 89 -4.25 2.29 -8.53
CA ASN A 89 -5.58 1.72 -8.76
C ASN A 89 -6.04 0.94 -7.53
N ALA A 90 -5.16 0.10 -6.99
CA ALA A 90 -5.47 -0.67 -5.78
C ALA A 90 -5.79 0.25 -4.61
N ALA A 91 -4.99 1.32 -4.45
CA ALA A 91 -5.21 2.29 -3.37
C ALA A 91 -6.57 2.97 -3.49
N ALA A 92 -6.95 3.37 -4.70
CA ALA A 92 -8.26 3.99 -4.92
C ALA A 92 -9.40 3.05 -4.55
N GLN A 93 -9.28 1.77 -4.92
CA GLN A 93 -10.27 0.77 -4.54
C GLN A 93 -10.33 0.59 -3.02
N ALA A 94 -9.15 0.51 -2.38
CA ALA A 94 -9.08 0.30 -0.95
C ALA A 94 -9.69 1.46 -0.16
N VAL A 95 -9.48 2.68 -0.62
CA VAL A 95 -10.10 3.86 0.01
C VAL A 95 -11.62 3.77 -0.07
N LYS A 96 -12.15 3.39 -1.22
CA LYS A 96 -13.61 3.22 -1.37
C LYS A 96 -14.14 2.14 -0.44
N MET A 97 -13.32 1.16 -0.11
CA MET A 97 -13.69 0.09 0.82
C MET A 97 -13.59 0.51 2.28
N GLY A 98 -13.08 1.72 2.56
CA GLY A 98 -13.01 2.25 3.92
C GLY A 98 -11.66 2.15 4.60
N TYR A 99 -10.60 1.82 3.86
CA TYR A 99 -9.27 1.71 4.43
C TYR A 99 -8.50 3.03 4.37
N LYS A 100 -7.60 3.19 5.32
CA LYS A 100 -6.60 4.25 5.29
C LYS A 100 -5.37 3.69 4.59
N VAL A 101 -4.90 4.35 3.55
CA VAL A 101 -3.93 3.78 2.62
C VAL A 101 -2.73 4.68 2.40
N VAL A 102 -1.55 4.07 2.47
CA VAL A 102 -0.28 4.67 2.05
C VAL A 102 0.24 3.83 0.89
N GLU A 103 0.68 4.48 -0.18
CA GLU A 103 1.10 3.80 -1.39
C GLU A 103 2.55 4.19 -1.71
N LEU A 104 3.38 3.22 -2.11
CA LEU A 104 4.77 3.44 -2.49
C LEU A 104 4.82 3.93 -3.94
N ASP A 105 5.12 5.21 -4.13
CA ASP A 105 5.01 5.87 -5.42
C ASP A 105 5.83 5.19 -6.52
N GLY A 106 7.08 4.89 -6.25
CA GLY A 106 7.95 4.24 -7.25
C GLY A 106 7.89 2.74 -7.26
N GLY A 107 7.03 2.13 -6.45
CA GLY A 107 6.91 0.69 -6.37
C GLY A 107 8.17 0.00 -5.86
N VAL A 108 8.19 -1.32 -5.97
CA VAL A 108 9.32 -2.10 -5.45
C VAL A 108 10.62 -1.76 -6.18
N LEU A 109 10.54 -1.21 -7.39
CA LEU A 109 11.74 -0.76 -8.11
C LEU A 109 12.47 0.35 -7.38
N SER A 110 11.78 1.15 -6.57
CA SER A 110 12.38 2.22 -5.79
C SER A 110 12.79 1.77 -4.40
N TRP A 111 12.41 0.58 -4.00
CA TRP A 111 12.67 0.07 -2.65
C TRP A 111 14.14 -0.26 -2.48
N ARG A 112 14.72 0.20 -1.37
CA ARG A 112 16.15 -0.01 -1.09
C ARG A 112 16.39 -0.97 0.06
N GLY A 113 15.34 -1.45 0.69
CA GLY A 113 15.47 -2.47 1.72
C GLY A 113 15.62 -3.84 1.10
N GLY A 114 15.80 -4.83 1.95
CA GLY A 114 15.89 -6.21 1.47
C GLY A 114 14.55 -6.74 0.99
N LEU A 115 14.62 -7.79 0.21
CA LEU A 115 13.45 -8.54 -0.22
C LEU A 115 13.58 -9.96 0.28
N GLU A 116 12.45 -10.60 0.52
CA GLU A 116 12.42 -12.02 0.87
C GLU A 116 11.58 -12.79 -0.14
N ARG A 117 11.76 -14.11 -0.15
CA ARG A 117 11.05 -14.99 -1.07
C ARG A 117 10.20 -16.00 -0.35
#